data_7c31ebbcb746829285414e0a368b743b
#
_entry.id   7c31ebbcb746829285414e0a368b743b
#
_cell.length_a   1.000
_cell.length_b   1.000
_cell.length_c   1.000
_cell.angle_alpha   90.00
_cell.angle_beta   90.00
_cell.angle_gamma   90.00
#
_symmetry.space_group_name_H-M   'P 1'
#
loop_
_entity.id
_entity.type
_entity.pdbx_description
1 polymer ?
#
loop_
_entity_poly.entity_id
_entity_poly.type
_entity_poly.pdbx_seq_one_letter_code
_entity_poly.pdbx_strand_id
1 'polypeptide(L)'
;MLEPKSFTLNDIQKGARIYFIGIGGISMNGLARLAKHAGFVVGGSDNHPSERTEILEEQGIKIYNSQIAANIDDFKPDYLVKTAAILPHNEEVKRATELDLQIFDRAEFLGAFTRTYKNVINVSGTHGKTTTTSMISLMMIDAGLDPTVHLGADLDIFNGTIRTGSHDLLVSEACEFNRSFLNFSSTTAVITNIDHDHVDCYPALHDVIDVFARFIRLVDDNGYVVVSGHDKNVAESIKEAEEFFKEQGRRFPQIVTCATDNEPCEATGKQADFIAENITFENGLPKFDIVIRGETSISVQLRIPGRHNIANALNAAAAAYLNGAAPDAIQSALNSFAGADGRYTVKGKYKGCDVVVDYAHHPTAARATIEAASNMPHNDILVVFQPLTFNRTKLLFEDYVTSLLPCRKVLFSEIFSDRESDTLGMSSKLISDEINKRGGDSEFYEDREELKKRIDELIKPGDIILILGPEDIRTLGDELCPEK
;
A
#
# COMPACT_ATOMS: atom_id res chain seq x y z
N MET A 1 23.90 22.60 0.35
CA MET A 1 23.10 21.35 0.20
C MET A 1 21.70 21.63 0.72
N LEU A 2 20.69 21.07 0.06
CA LEU A 2 19.28 21.20 0.47
C LEU A 2 19.03 20.31 1.70
N GLU A 3 18.27 20.82 2.68
CA GLU A 3 17.93 20.04 3.88
C GLU A 3 16.82 19.03 3.54
N PRO A 4 17.04 17.70 3.65
CA PRO A 4 16.12 16.67 3.15
C PRO A 4 14.69 16.77 3.67
N LYS A 5 14.50 17.26 4.91
CA LYS A 5 13.17 17.37 5.54
C LYS A 5 12.46 18.70 5.30
N SER A 6 13.12 19.68 4.74
CA SER A 6 12.56 21.04 4.58
C SER A 6 12.57 21.57 3.17
N PHE A 7 13.37 21.02 2.25
CA PHE A 7 13.40 21.48 0.88
C PHE A 7 12.09 21.12 0.12
N THR A 8 11.79 21.94 -0.88
CA THR A 8 10.70 21.72 -1.84
C THR A 8 11.28 21.55 -3.24
N LEU A 9 10.50 21.12 -4.20
CA LEU A 9 10.94 21.10 -5.59
C LEU A 9 11.30 22.50 -6.14
N ASN A 10 10.72 23.55 -5.55
CA ASN A 10 11.01 24.93 -5.95
C ASN A 10 12.43 25.37 -5.57
N ASP A 11 13.09 24.66 -4.63
CA ASP A 11 14.49 24.90 -4.24
C ASP A 11 15.47 24.26 -5.24
N ILE A 12 14.97 23.39 -6.14
CA ILE A 12 15.74 22.79 -7.23
C ILE A 12 15.59 23.66 -8.49
N GLN A 13 16.71 24.00 -9.12
CA GLN A 13 16.70 24.79 -10.34
C GLN A 13 15.88 24.09 -11.44
N LYS A 14 15.00 24.81 -12.13
CA LYS A 14 14.25 24.29 -13.28
C LYS A 14 15.21 23.76 -14.35
N GLY A 15 14.90 22.57 -14.86
CA GLY A 15 15.75 21.89 -15.84
C GLY A 15 16.98 21.18 -15.24
N ALA A 16 17.12 21.16 -13.90
CA ALA A 16 18.14 20.36 -13.23
C ALA A 16 18.07 18.89 -13.66
N ARG A 17 19.21 18.24 -13.67
CA ARG A 17 19.38 16.85 -14.10
C ARG A 17 19.31 15.93 -12.90
N ILE A 18 18.28 15.10 -12.83
CA ILE A 18 18.02 14.20 -11.70
C ILE A 18 18.20 12.75 -12.17
N TYR A 19 19.06 12.03 -11.47
CA TYR A 19 19.38 10.64 -11.78
C TYR A 19 18.81 9.69 -10.72
N PHE A 20 18.10 8.67 -11.19
CA PHE A 20 17.43 7.68 -10.33
C PHE A 20 18.15 6.33 -10.40
N ILE A 21 18.67 5.83 -9.26
CA ILE A 21 19.25 4.48 -9.17
C ILE A 21 18.15 3.49 -8.77
N GLY A 22 17.93 2.44 -9.59
CA GLY A 22 16.82 1.51 -9.44
C GLY A 22 15.50 2.08 -9.99
N ILE A 23 15.58 2.78 -11.13
CA ILE A 23 14.47 3.54 -11.74
C ILE A 23 13.29 2.64 -12.18
N GLY A 24 13.52 1.33 -12.43
CA GLY A 24 12.52 0.35 -12.81
C GLY A 24 11.62 -0.10 -11.64
N GLY A 25 12.02 0.17 -10.39
CA GLY A 25 11.20 -0.14 -9.22
C GLY A 25 9.87 0.63 -9.24
N ILE A 26 8.77 -0.01 -8.78
CA ILE A 26 7.39 0.51 -8.85
C ILE A 26 7.31 1.99 -8.44
N SER A 27 7.74 2.32 -7.24
CA SER A 27 7.67 3.69 -6.71
C SER A 27 8.71 4.64 -7.31
N MET A 28 9.89 4.14 -7.71
CA MET A 28 10.93 4.95 -8.36
C MET A 28 10.52 5.37 -9.77
N ASN A 29 9.92 4.45 -10.53
CA ASN A 29 9.36 4.73 -11.85
C ASN A 29 8.35 5.88 -11.79
N GLY A 30 7.39 5.78 -10.87
CA GLY A 30 6.42 6.83 -10.67
C GLY A 30 7.05 8.17 -10.29
N LEU A 31 8.01 8.17 -9.38
CA LEU A 31 8.69 9.38 -8.94
C LEU A 31 9.52 10.02 -10.06
N ALA A 32 10.16 9.21 -10.90
CA ALA A 32 10.88 9.69 -12.09
C ALA A 32 9.94 10.39 -13.10
N ARG A 33 8.74 9.83 -13.31
CA ARG A 33 7.70 10.43 -14.16
C ARG A 33 7.19 11.76 -13.59
N LEU A 34 6.96 11.84 -12.27
CA LEU A 34 6.60 13.09 -11.57
C LEU A 34 7.70 14.14 -11.73
N ALA A 35 8.97 13.76 -11.52
CA ALA A 35 10.10 14.66 -11.69
C ALA A 35 10.18 15.21 -13.12
N LYS A 36 9.98 14.36 -14.13
CA LYS A 36 9.92 14.80 -15.52
C LYS A 36 8.76 15.76 -15.79
N HIS A 37 7.58 15.45 -15.27
CA HIS A 37 6.41 16.34 -15.37
C HIS A 37 6.65 17.70 -14.70
N ALA A 38 7.38 17.74 -13.60
CA ALA A 38 7.79 18.98 -12.93
C ALA A 38 8.85 19.79 -13.72
N GLY A 39 9.31 19.29 -14.87
CA GLY A 39 10.21 19.99 -15.78
C GLY A 39 11.70 19.72 -15.54
N PHE A 40 12.06 18.66 -14.82
CA PHE A 40 13.44 18.21 -14.67
C PHE A 40 13.89 17.33 -15.85
N VAL A 41 15.20 17.31 -16.09
CA VAL A 41 15.82 16.35 -17.02
C VAL A 41 16.09 15.06 -16.24
N VAL A 42 15.40 14.00 -16.57
CA VAL A 42 15.43 12.75 -15.83
C VAL A 42 16.19 11.67 -16.59
N GLY A 43 17.01 10.91 -15.87
CA GLY A 43 17.62 9.65 -16.30
C GLY A 43 17.81 8.73 -15.11
N GLY A 44 18.24 7.50 -15.38
CA GLY A 44 18.50 6.56 -14.28
C GLY A 44 19.01 5.22 -14.76
N SER A 45 19.25 4.32 -13.81
CA SER A 45 19.74 2.97 -14.04
C SER A 45 18.85 1.92 -13.38
N ASP A 46 18.78 0.77 -14.03
CA ASP A 46 18.26 -0.45 -13.44
C ASP A 46 19.02 -1.67 -13.98
N ASN A 47 19.34 -2.62 -13.14
CA ASN A 47 20.03 -3.85 -13.56
C ASN A 47 19.07 -4.87 -14.19
N HIS A 48 17.77 -4.66 -14.05
CA HIS A 48 16.74 -5.56 -14.54
C HIS A 48 15.78 -4.80 -15.47
N PRO A 49 16.04 -4.82 -16.78
CA PRO A 49 15.13 -4.27 -17.78
C PRO A 49 13.73 -4.87 -17.63
N SER A 50 12.72 -4.04 -17.74
CA SER A 50 11.32 -4.43 -17.57
C SER A 50 10.42 -3.53 -18.44
N GLU A 51 9.18 -3.92 -18.63
CA GLU A 51 8.17 -3.08 -19.31
C GLU A 51 8.11 -1.66 -18.72
N ARG A 52 8.29 -1.53 -17.38
CA ARG A 52 8.32 -0.22 -16.71
C ARG A 52 9.50 0.64 -17.18
N THR A 53 10.67 0.06 -17.42
CA THR A 53 11.82 0.81 -17.95
C THR A 53 11.64 1.18 -19.43
N GLU A 54 11.01 0.31 -20.22
CA GLU A 54 10.66 0.58 -21.62
C GLU A 54 9.69 1.77 -21.75
N ILE A 55 8.63 1.81 -20.91
CA ILE A 55 7.70 2.94 -20.85
C ILE A 55 8.42 4.26 -20.52
N LEU A 56 9.42 4.24 -19.64
CA LEU A 56 10.22 5.45 -19.35
C LEU A 56 11.06 5.90 -20.55
N GLU A 57 11.66 4.95 -21.27
CA GLU A 57 12.43 5.23 -22.51
C GLU A 57 11.52 5.83 -23.61
N GLU A 58 10.32 5.27 -23.81
CA GLU A 58 9.31 5.82 -24.72
C GLU A 58 8.91 7.25 -24.35
N GLN A 59 8.90 7.57 -23.07
CA GLN A 59 8.69 8.93 -22.57
C GLN A 59 9.93 9.82 -22.72
N GLY A 60 11.05 9.33 -23.29
CA GLY A 60 12.29 10.07 -23.49
C GLY A 60 13.10 10.28 -22.22
N ILE A 61 13.00 9.36 -21.25
CA ILE A 61 13.90 9.27 -20.09
C ILE A 61 15.06 8.36 -20.46
N LYS A 62 16.30 8.81 -20.22
CA LYS A 62 17.49 8.03 -20.54
C LYS A 62 17.70 6.93 -19.48
N ILE A 63 17.68 5.67 -19.90
CA ILE A 63 17.87 4.50 -19.04
C ILE A 63 19.22 3.84 -19.33
N TYR A 64 19.90 3.40 -18.28
CA TYR A 64 21.11 2.58 -18.33
C TYR A 64 20.81 1.21 -17.71
N ASN A 65 21.13 0.14 -18.45
CA ASN A 65 20.84 -1.24 -18.03
C ASN A 65 21.94 -1.86 -17.13
N SER A 66 22.71 -1.01 -16.45
CA SER A 66 23.75 -1.40 -15.50
C SER A 66 23.99 -0.26 -14.51
N GLN A 67 24.47 -0.59 -13.31
CA GLN A 67 24.77 0.43 -12.27
C GLN A 67 26.28 0.59 -12.12
N ILE A 68 26.89 1.38 -13.02
CA ILE A 68 28.34 1.62 -13.09
C ILE A 68 28.66 3.12 -13.03
N ALA A 69 29.86 3.46 -12.50
CA ALA A 69 30.30 4.85 -12.32
C ALA A 69 30.23 5.69 -13.62
N ALA A 70 30.49 5.07 -14.78
CA ALA A 70 30.48 5.75 -16.08
C ALA A 70 29.11 6.38 -16.43
N ASN A 71 28.01 5.86 -15.93
CA ASN A 71 26.68 6.41 -16.16
C ASN A 71 26.54 7.81 -15.58
N ILE A 72 27.11 8.03 -14.39
CA ILE A 72 27.11 9.35 -13.72
C ILE A 72 27.94 10.34 -14.51
N ASP A 73 29.11 9.94 -15.02
CA ASP A 73 29.98 10.79 -15.86
C ASP A 73 29.34 11.14 -17.20
N ASP A 74 28.55 10.23 -17.80
CA ASP A 74 27.84 10.43 -19.05
C ASP A 74 26.57 11.28 -18.86
N PHE A 75 25.73 10.95 -17.87
CA PHE A 75 24.49 11.70 -17.61
C PHE A 75 24.77 13.07 -17.00
N LYS A 76 25.79 13.24 -16.17
CA LYS A 76 26.15 14.47 -15.45
C LYS A 76 24.98 15.02 -14.63
N PRO A 77 24.49 14.29 -13.61
CA PRO A 77 23.39 14.74 -12.78
C PRO A 77 23.77 15.90 -11.88
N ASP A 78 22.80 16.75 -11.53
CA ASP A 78 22.90 17.72 -10.44
C ASP A 78 22.51 17.10 -9.11
N TYR A 79 21.60 16.13 -9.13
CA TYR A 79 21.07 15.41 -7.99
C TYR A 79 20.89 13.93 -8.27
N LEU A 80 21.05 13.12 -7.21
CA LEU A 80 20.83 11.68 -7.26
C LEU A 80 19.67 11.29 -6.34
N VAL A 81 18.83 10.35 -6.80
CA VAL A 81 17.77 9.74 -5.99
C VAL A 81 17.96 8.23 -5.99
N LYS A 82 17.93 7.60 -4.80
CA LYS A 82 18.10 6.16 -4.67
C LYS A 82 17.04 5.53 -3.76
N THR A 83 16.81 4.23 -3.91
CA THR A 83 16.02 3.45 -2.95
C THR A 83 16.88 3.01 -1.76
N ALA A 84 16.22 2.60 -0.66
CA ALA A 84 16.90 2.02 0.48
C ALA A 84 17.63 0.69 0.15
N ALA A 85 17.22 -0.01 -0.90
CA ALA A 85 17.87 -1.24 -1.37
C ALA A 85 19.26 -0.98 -2.00
N ILE A 86 19.54 0.24 -2.43
CA ILE A 86 20.84 0.62 -3.01
C ILE A 86 21.82 0.95 -1.89
N LEU A 87 22.79 0.07 -1.73
CA LEU A 87 23.78 0.14 -0.65
C LEU A 87 24.92 1.14 -0.96
N PRO A 88 25.63 1.65 0.06
CA PRO A 88 26.71 2.65 -0.13
C PRO A 88 27.87 2.17 -0.99
N HIS A 89 28.06 0.87 -1.18
CA HIS A 89 29.12 0.32 -2.03
C HIS A 89 28.77 0.28 -3.53
N ASN A 90 27.54 0.63 -3.93
CA ASN A 90 27.14 0.77 -5.32
C ASN A 90 28.05 1.77 -6.05
N GLU A 91 28.48 1.45 -7.27
CA GLU A 91 29.47 2.25 -8.01
C GLU A 91 28.96 3.65 -8.36
N GLU A 92 27.67 3.77 -8.69
CA GLU A 92 27.05 5.07 -9.00
C GLU A 92 26.95 5.95 -7.75
N VAL A 93 26.62 5.36 -6.58
CA VAL A 93 26.61 6.08 -5.29
C VAL A 93 28.02 6.57 -4.94
N LYS A 94 29.04 5.71 -5.07
CA LYS A 94 30.44 6.10 -4.85
C LYS A 94 30.84 7.23 -5.76
N ARG A 95 30.54 7.11 -7.06
CA ARG A 95 30.90 8.16 -8.04
C ARG A 95 30.22 9.48 -7.76
N ALA A 96 28.94 9.46 -7.40
CA ALA A 96 28.20 10.66 -7.00
C ALA A 96 28.81 11.30 -5.74
N THR A 97 29.24 10.49 -4.77
CA THR A 97 29.90 10.97 -3.55
C THR A 97 31.27 11.61 -3.86
N GLU A 98 32.07 11.01 -4.75
CA GLU A 98 33.35 11.59 -5.21
C GLU A 98 33.17 12.95 -5.89
N LEU A 99 32.04 13.16 -6.56
CA LEU A 99 31.69 14.41 -7.23
C LEU A 99 30.98 15.42 -6.31
N ASP A 100 30.85 15.11 -5.00
CA ASP A 100 30.12 15.93 -4.02
C ASP A 100 28.66 16.23 -4.42
N LEU A 101 28.01 15.30 -5.15
CA LEU A 101 26.61 15.41 -5.52
C LEU A 101 25.69 15.16 -4.35
N GLN A 102 24.62 15.92 -4.24
CA GLN A 102 23.60 15.66 -3.25
C GLN A 102 22.79 14.42 -3.62
N ILE A 103 22.72 13.46 -2.69
CA ILE A 103 22.00 12.20 -2.81
C ILE A 103 20.79 12.24 -1.89
N PHE A 104 19.61 12.02 -2.43
CA PHE A 104 18.35 11.88 -1.70
C PHE A 104 17.92 10.42 -1.64
N ASP A 105 17.36 10.04 -0.52
CA ASP A 105 16.53 8.84 -0.49
C ASP A 105 15.19 9.11 -1.19
N ARG A 106 14.59 8.06 -1.75
CA ARG A 106 13.29 8.12 -2.45
C ARG A 106 12.23 8.85 -1.62
N ALA A 107 12.15 8.55 -0.30
CA ALA A 107 11.16 9.15 0.59
C ALA A 107 11.40 10.64 0.83
N GLU A 108 12.65 11.08 0.92
CA GLU A 108 13.02 12.49 1.05
C GLU A 108 12.61 13.28 -0.20
N PHE A 109 12.90 12.71 -1.38
CA PHE A 109 12.56 13.34 -2.65
C PHE A 109 11.04 13.38 -2.90
N LEU A 110 10.31 12.29 -2.58
CA LEU A 110 8.83 12.30 -2.61
C LEU A 110 8.26 13.30 -1.60
N GLY A 111 8.87 13.43 -0.42
CA GLY A 111 8.49 14.44 0.56
C GLY A 111 8.58 15.86 0.02
N ALA A 112 9.58 16.17 -0.82
CA ALA A 112 9.69 17.47 -1.47
C ALA A 112 8.52 17.74 -2.44
N PHE A 113 7.97 16.70 -3.09
CA PHE A 113 6.74 16.83 -3.86
C PHE A 113 5.55 17.17 -2.95
N THR A 114 5.36 16.48 -1.83
CA THR A 114 4.22 16.74 -0.93
C THR A 114 4.20 18.21 -0.49
N ARG A 115 5.35 18.80 -0.22
CA ARG A 115 5.48 20.21 0.21
C ARG A 115 5.21 21.24 -0.90
N THR A 116 5.05 20.80 -2.15
CA THR A 116 4.80 21.69 -3.30
C THR A 116 3.31 21.88 -3.57
N TYR A 117 2.48 20.93 -3.11
CA TYR A 117 1.04 20.95 -3.34
C TYR A 117 0.31 21.75 -2.24
N LYS A 118 -0.79 22.39 -2.64
CA LYS A 118 -1.65 23.15 -1.73
C LYS A 118 -2.46 22.24 -0.79
N ASN A 119 -2.98 21.16 -1.36
CA ASN A 119 -3.74 20.15 -0.65
C ASN A 119 -3.07 18.78 -0.83
N VAL A 120 -2.81 18.11 0.28
CA VAL A 120 -2.13 16.82 0.30
C VAL A 120 -2.89 15.84 1.16
N ILE A 121 -3.41 14.79 0.53
CA ILE A 121 -4.05 13.67 1.20
C ILE A 121 -3.05 12.51 1.23
N ASN A 122 -2.48 12.24 2.39
CA ASN A 122 -1.60 11.09 2.60
C ASN A 122 -2.34 9.97 3.29
N VAL A 123 -2.33 8.78 2.69
CA VAL A 123 -3.00 7.58 3.23
C VAL A 123 -1.97 6.63 3.77
N SER A 124 -2.03 6.39 5.07
CA SER A 124 -1.17 5.46 5.79
C SER A 124 -1.98 4.44 6.59
N GLY A 125 -1.27 3.52 7.23
CA GLY A 125 -1.83 2.42 8.02
C GLY A 125 -1.16 1.10 7.66
N THR A 126 -1.27 0.11 8.51
CA THR A 126 -0.63 -1.18 8.25
C THR A 126 -1.29 -1.88 7.06
N HIS A 127 -2.62 -1.92 7.01
CA HIS A 127 -3.41 -2.57 5.96
C HIS A 127 -4.35 -1.59 5.26
N GLY A 128 -4.69 -1.84 3.99
CA GLY A 128 -5.70 -1.09 3.24
C GLY A 128 -5.22 0.21 2.58
N LYS A 129 -3.97 0.63 2.73
CA LYS A 129 -3.40 1.87 2.14
C LYS A 129 -3.74 2.03 0.67
N THR A 130 -3.28 1.09 -0.16
CA THR A 130 -3.44 1.14 -1.62
C THR A 130 -4.90 1.22 -2.04
N THR A 131 -5.75 0.37 -1.45
CA THR A 131 -7.19 0.35 -1.74
C THR A 131 -7.86 1.68 -1.39
N THR A 132 -7.57 2.22 -0.20
CA THR A 132 -8.12 3.51 0.25
C THR A 132 -7.62 4.67 -0.61
N THR A 133 -6.32 4.70 -0.95
CA THR A 133 -5.74 5.73 -1.82
C THR A 133 -6.35 5.67 -3.22
N SER A 134 -6.56 4.48 -3.76
CA SER A 134 -7.21 4.29 -5.07
C SER A 134 -8.66 4.79 -5.05
N MET A 135 -9.44 4.45 -4.03
CA MET A 135 -10.82 4.95 -3.87
C MET A 135 -10.87 6.47 -3.78
N ILE A 136 -10.02 7.11 -2.95
CA ILE A 136 -9.92 8.58 -2.86
C ILE A 136 -9.60 9.17 -4.23
N SER A 137 -8.63 8.60 -4.92
CA SER A 137 -8.19 9.11 -6.23
C SER A 137 -9.33 9.13 -7.25
N LEU A 138 -10.14 8.06 -7.31
CA LEU A 138 -11.31 8.01 -8.18
C LEU A 138 -12.37 9.02 -7.79
N MET A 139 -12.67 9.15 -6.48
CA MET A 139 -13.62 10.14 -5.98
C MET A 139 -13.21 11.57 -6.36
N MET A 140 -11.90 11.89 -6.25
CA MET A 140 -11.40 13.22 -6.60
C MET A 140 -11.43 13.46 -8.11
N ILE A 141 -11.21 12.42 -8.93
CA ILE A 141 -11.35 12.49 -10.40
C ILE A 141 -12.83 12.68 -10.78
N ASP A 142 -13.74 11.89 -10.23
CA ASP A 142 -15.19 11.99 -10.51
C ASP A 142 -15.76 13.34 -10.03
N ALA A 143 -15.15 13.93 -9.00
CA ALA A 143 -15.47 15.28 -8.55
C ALA A 143 -14.87 16.39 -9.43
N GLY A 144 -14.09 16.08 -10.47
CA GLY A 144 -13.45 17.04 -11.37
C GLY A 144 -12.28 17.82 -10.74
N LEU A 145 -11.66 17.30 -9.67
CA LEU A 145 -10.61 17.98 -8.91
C LEU A 145 -9.19 17.72 -9.43
N ASP A 146 -9.05 16.90 -10.48
CA ASP A 146 -7.79 16.62 -11.19
C ASP A 146 -6.57 16.35 -10.30
N PRO A 147 -6.59 15.34 -9.41
CA PRO A 147 -5.50 15.06 -8.49
C PRO A 147 -4.25 14.54 -9.20
N THR A 148 -3.07 14.94 -8.71
CA THR A 148 -1.88 14.10 -8.87
C THR A 148 -1.99 12.94 -7.90
N VAL A 149 -1.67 11.72 -8.35
CA VAL A 149 -1.81 10.50 -7.55
C VAL A 149 -0.49 9.72 -7.54
N HIS A 150 -0.13 9.19 -6.35
CA HIS A 150 0.98 8.26 -6.17
C HIS A 150 0.49 7.04 -5.36
N LEU A 151 0.56 5.85 -5.99
CA LEU A 151 0.10 4.57 -5.45
C LEU A 151 1.26 3.60 -5.20
N GLY A 152 1.04 2.62 -4.35
CA GLY A 152 1.94 1.50 -4.09
C GLY A 152 1.71 0.28 -4.99
N ALA A 153 0.65 0.27 -5.83
CA ALA A 153 0.36 -0.76 -6.82
C ALA A 153 -0.27 -0.14 -8.07
N ASP A 154 -0.26 -0.88 -9.16
CA ASP A 154 -0.86 -0.42 -10.41
C ASP A 154 -2.39 -0.30 -10.29
N LEU A 155 -2.93 0.72 -10.92
CA LEU A 155 -4.36 0.93 -11.07
C LEU A 155 -4.69 1.11 -12.55
N ASP A 156 -5.57 0.25 -13.09
CA ASP A 156 -5.87 0.17 -14.52
C ASP A 156 -6.27 1.51 -15.13
N ILE A 157 -7.05 2.31 -14.41
CA ILE A 157 -7.52 3.61 -14.88
C ILE A 157 -6.39 4.62 -15.13
N PHE A 158 -5.19 4.41 -14.55
CA PHE A 158 -4.00 5.24 -14.74
C PHE A 158 -2.96 4.57 -15.65
N ASN A 159 -3.15 3.28 -15.93
CA ASN A 159 -2.15 2.41 -16.54
C ASN A 159 -0.80 2.53 -15.79
N GLY A 160 -0.84 2.30 -14.46
CA GLY A 160 0.33 2.36 -13.59
C GLY A 160 0.05 2.92 -12.18
N THR A 161 1.13 3.30 -11.50
CA THR A 161 1.11 3.77 -10.10
C THR A 161 1.00 5.27 -9.95
N ILE A 162 1.08 6.02 -11.03
CA ILE A 162 1.14 7.49 -11.04
C ILE A 162 0.13 8.05 -12.03
N ARG A 163 -0.60 9.06 -11.55
CA ARG A 163 -1.34 10.00 -12.39
C ARG A 163 -0.81 11.41 -12.14
N THR A 164 -0.51 12.14 -13.19
CA THR A 164 -0.18 13.58 -13.09
C THR A 164 -1.43 14.41 -13.30
N GLY A 165 -1.75 15.26 -12.35
CA GLY A 165 -2.86 16.19 -12.39
C GLY A 165 -2.40 17.61 -12.10
N SER A 166 -3.32 18.46 -11.61
CA SER A 166 -3.00 19.84 -11.22
C SER A 166 -2.06 19.88 -10.00
N HIS A 167 -1.31 20.99 -9.84
CA HIS A 167 -0.47 21.21 -8.66
C HIS A 167 -1.25 21.61 -7.40
N ASP A 168 -2.57 21.60 -7.43
CA ASP A 168 -3.38 21.98 -6.27
C ASP A 168 -3.63 20.82 -5.32
N LEU A 169 -3.71 19.57 -5.82
CA LEU A 169 -4.07 18.39 -5.05
C LEU A 169 -3.14 17.20 -5.33
N LEU A 170 -2.59 16.65 -4.26
CA LEU A 170 -1.86 15.37 -4.26
C LEU A 170 -2.60 14.35 -3.40
N VAL A 171 -2.84 13.17 -3.94
CA VAL A 171 -3.29 11.97 -3.20
C VAL A 171 -2.16 10.96 -3.22
N SER A 172 -1.59 10.63 -2.07
CA SER A 172 -0.40 9.77 -2.00
C SER A 172 -0.54 8.67 -0.96
N GLU A 173 -0.12 7.48 -1.35
CA GLU A 173 0.14 6.42 -0.38
C GLU A 173 1.40 6.75 0.41
N ALA A 174 1.29 6.68 1.74
CA ALA A 174 2.33 7.05 2.70
C ALA A 174 2.75 5.82 3.51
N CYS A 175 3.80 5.13 3.05
CA CYS A 175 4.29 3.90 3.68
C CYS A 175 5.06 4.21 4.96
N GLU A 176 4.71 3.53 6.04
CA GLU A 176 5.37 3.60 7.35
C GLU A 176 6.74 2.92 7.38
N PHE A 177 7.00 1.97 6.46
CA PHE A 177 8.26 1.25 6.40
C PHE A 177 9.46 2.18 6.39
N ASN A 178 10.44 1.87 7.25
CA ASN A 178 11.65 2.68 7.44
C ASN A 178 11.34 4.17 7.72
N ARG A 179 10.19 4.47 8.36
CA ARG A 179 9.75 5.83 8.70
C ARG A 179 9.65 6.77 7.48
N SER A 180 9.46 6.20 6.28
CA SER A 180 9.46 6.95 5.01
C SER A 180 8.45 8.09 5.00
N PHE A 181 7.24 7.86 5.53
CA PHE A 181 6.15 8.84 5.58
C PHE A 181 6.44 10.06 6.49
N LEU A 182 7.47 9.98 7.37
CA LEU A 182 7.88 11.14 8.18
C LEU A 182 8.60 12.23 7.37
N ASN A 183 8.81 12.02 6.09
CA ASN A 183 9.31 13.05 5.18
C ASN A 183 8.19 13.86 4.52
N PHE A 184 6.91 13.45 4.67
CA PHE A 184 5.78 14.05 3.96
C PHE A 184 5.14 15.18 4.77
N SER A 185 4.51 16.14 4.09
CA SER A 185 3.55 17.08 4.70
C SER A 185 2.14 16.64 4.32
N SER A 186 1.17 16.92 5.19
CA SER A 186 -0.23 16.55 4.99
C SER A 186 -1.16 17.69 5.37
N THR A 187 -2.13 18.01 4.51
CA THR A 187 -3.33 18.76 4.91
C THR A 187 -4.43 17.82 5.41
N THR A 188 -4.42 16.58 4.89
CA THR A 188 -5.28 15.50 5.37
C THR A 188 -4.45 14.22 5.48
N ALA A 189 -4.34 13.66 6.68
CA ALA A 189 -3.78 12.33 6.91
C ALA A 189 -4.92 11.33 7.10
N VAL A 190 -4.84 10.19 6.43
CA VAL A 190 -5.74 9.06 6.63
C VAL A 190 -4.95 7.94 7.29
N ILE A 191 -5.42 7.40 8.40
CA ILE A 191 -4.82 6.24 9.08
C ILE A 191 -5.88 5.14 9.13
N THR A 192 -5.70 4.14 8.28
CA THR A 192 -6.67 3.05 8.12
C THR A 192 -6.71 2.13 9.33
N ASN A 193 -5.57 1.76 9.88
CA ASN A 193 -5.38 0.93 11.08
C ASN A 193 -3.90 0.92 11.48
N ILE A 194 -3.59 0.48 12.70
CA ILE A 194 -2.23 0.25 13.18
C ILE A 194 -2.14 -1.17 13.73
N ASP A 195 -1.31 -2.02 13.10
CA ASP A 195 -1.00 -3.39 13.50
C ASP A 195 0.52 -3.57 13.61
N HIS A 196 0.98 -4.64 14.28
CA HIS A 196 2.41 -4.89 14.43
C HIS A 196 3.00 -5.51 13.17
N ASP A 197 3.47 -4.68 12.27
CA ASP A 197 4.17 -5.08 11.05
C ASP A 197 5.56 -4.43 10.97
N HIS A 198 6.33 -4.77 9.91
CA HIS A 198 7.69 -4.26 9.71
C HIS A 198 8.59 -4.43 10.94
N VAL A 199 8.57 -5.63 11.51
CA VAL A 199 9.24 -6.00 12.75
C VAL A 199 10.77 -5.82 12.72
N ASP A 200 11.35 -5.75 11.53
CA ASP A 200 12.74 -5.36 11.28
C ASP A 200 13.01 -3.87 11.56
N CYS A 201 11.99 -3.02 11.44
CA CYS A 201 12.05 -1.59 11.71
C CYS A 201 11.44 -1.22 13.06
N TYR A 202 10.47 -1.99 13.53
CA TYR A 202 9.67 -1.76 14.73
C TYR A 202 9.61 -3.02 15.59
N PRO A 203 10.58 -3.21 16.52
CA PRO A 203 10.64 -4.41 17.35
C PRO A 203 9.42 -4.65 18.23
N ALA A 204 8.70 -3.59 18.62
CA ALA A 204 7.51 -3.66 19.45
C ALA A 204 6.32 -2.88 18.81
N LEU A 205 5.10 -3.28 19.13
CA LEU A 205 3.89 -2.58 18.69
C LEU A 205 3.90 -1.09 19.06
N HIS A 206 4.41 -0.76 20.25
CA HIS A 206 4.52 0.64 20.68
C HIS A 206 5.42 1.49 19.77
N ASP A 207 6.46 0.89 19.15
CA ASP A 207 7.32 1.61 18.19
C ASP A 207 6.52 2.00 16.92
N VAL A 208 5.55 1.15 16.54
CA VAL A 208 4.63 1.46 15.44
C VAL A 208 3.68 2.59 15.85
N ILE A 209 3.12 2.53 17.05
CA ILE A 209 2.21 3.57 17.57
C ILE A 209 2.92 4.93 17.64
N ASP A 210 4.14 5.00 18.20
CA ASP A 210 4.95 6.25 18.24
C ASP A 210 5.19 6.82 16.84
N VAL A 211 5.56 5.98 15.88
CA VAL A 211 5.84 6.50 14.54
C VAL A 211 4.59 7.04 13.85
N PHE A 212 3.41 6.46 14.09
CA PHE A 212 2.14 7.03 13.62
C PHE A 212 1.77 8.32 14.37
N ALA A 213 2.01 8.40 15.69
CA ALA A 213 1.88 9.66 16.43
C ALA A 213 2.75 10.76 15.82
N ARG A 214 4.00 10.44 15.44
CA ARG A 214 4.89 11.38 14.76
C ARG A 214 4.40 11.76 13.37
N PHE A 215 3.75 10.85 12.64
CA PHE A 215 3.12 11.16 11.36
C PHE A 215 1.95 12.15 11.52
N ILE A 216 1.11 11.99 12.55
CA ILE A 216 0.05 12.95 12.88
C ILE A 216 0.63 14.34 13.17
N ARG A 217 1.81 14.45 13.81
CA ARG A 217 2.48 15.73 14.11
C ARG A 217 2.89 16.53 12.87
N LEU A 218 2.91 15.88 11.68
CA LEU A 218 3.22 16.51 10.40
C LEU A 218 1.99 17.07 9.68
N VAL A 219 0.80 16.88 10.24
CA VAL A 219 -0.43 17.44 9.69
C VAL A 219 -0.52 18.94 10.03
N ASP A 220 -1.01 19.73 9.08
CA ASP A 220 -1.22 21.15 9.26
C ASP A 220 -2.19 21.43 10.42
N ASP A 221 -1.96 22.54 11.15
CA ASP A 221 -2.77 22.93 12.32
C ASP A 221 -4.27 23.10 12.02
N ASN A 222 -4.64 23.35 10.76
CA ASN A 222 -6.02 23.43 10.29
C ASN A 222 -6.42 22.22 9.42
N GLY A 223 -5.57 21.15 9.44
CA GLY A 223 -5.78 19.94 8.67
C GLY A 223 -6.71 18.93 9.34
N TYR A 224 -6.82 17.78 8.71
CA TYR A 224 -7.66 16.67 9.14
C TYR A 224 -6.85 15.41 9.37
N VAL A 225 -7.25 14.62 10.36
CA VAL A 225 -6.79 13.24 10.56
C VAL A 225 -8.03 12.34 10.51
N VAL A 226 -8.17 11.59 9.42
CA VAL A 226 -9.27 10.63 9.20
C VAL A 226 -8.83 9.27 9.71
N VAL A 227 -9.63 8.62 10.55
CA VAL A 227 -9.25 7.39 11.24
C VAL A 227 -10.41 6.39 11.35
N SER A 228 -10.06 5.10 11.41
CA SER A 228 -10.98 4.04 11.88
C SER A 228 -11.21 4.22 13.38
N GLY A 229 -12.45 4.51 13.77
CA GLY A 229 -12.78 4.97 15.12
C GLY A 229 -12.58 3.95 16.24
N HIS A 230 -12.61 2.65 15.92
CA HIS A 230 -12.49 1.54 16.91
C HIS A 230 -11.10 0.93 17.01
N ASP A 231 -10.11 1.47 16.30
CA ASP A 231 -8.74 1.01 16.40
C ASP A 231 -8.05 1.62 17.65
N LYS A 232 -7.75 0.79 18.64
CA LYS A 232 -7.15 1.20 19.92
C LYS A 232 -5.73 1.75 19.73
N ASN A 233 -4.96 1.18 18.80
CA ASN A 233 -3.61 1.61 18.54
C ASN A 233 -3.60 2.98 17.84
N VAL A 234 -4.58 3.22 16.97
CA VAL A 234 -4.82 4.56 16.38
C VAL A 234 -5.21 5.56 17.46
N ALA A 235 -6.11 5.20 18.38
CA ALA A 235 -6.51 6.06 19.49
C ALA A 235 -5.31 6.43 20.40
N GLU A 236 -4.41 5.50 20.67
CA GLU A 236 -3.18 5.74 21.43
C GLU A 236 -2.24 6.70 20.68
N SER A 237 -2.04 6.49 19.37
CA SER A 237 -1.21 7.38 18.56
C SER A 237 -1.74 8.82 18.48
N ILE A 238 -3.08 9.00 18.46
CA ILE A 238 -3.73 10.31 18.51
C ILE A 238 -3.43 10.99 19.84
N LYS A 239 -3.57 10.28 20.96
CA LYS A 239 -3.28 10.81 22.29
C LYS A 239 -1.84 11.27 22.45
N GLU A 240 -0.88 10.48 21.99
CA GLU A 240 0.55 10.86 22.02
C GLU A 240 0.84 12.07 21.12
N ALA A 241 0.17 12.16 19.96
CA ALA A 241 0.30 13.33 19.10
C ALA A 241 -0.30 14.59 19.74
N GLU A 242 -1.47 14.49 20.38
CA GLU A 242 -2.14 15.62 21.06
C GLU A 242 -1.30 16.23 22.16
N GLU A 243 -0.61 15.39 22.96
CA GLU A 243 0.34 15.85 23.98
C GLU A 243 1.44 16.74 23.38
N PHE A 244 2.04 16.31 22.25
CA PHE A 244 3.05 17.07 21.54
C PHE A 244 2.52 18.44 21.05
N PHE A 245 1.34 18.50 20.41
CA PHE A 245 0.76 19.77 19.94
C PHE A 245 0.52 20.74 21.10
N LYS A 246 0.05 20.23 22.23
CA LYS A 246 -0.18 21.00 23.45
C LYS A 246 1.13 21.59 23.99
N GLU A 247 2.19 20.80 24.04
CA GLU A 247 3.53 21.23 24.48
C GLU A 247 4.12 22.31 23.55
N GLN A 248 3.87 22.20 22.25
CA GLN A 248 4.35 23.16 21.25
C GLN A 248 3.44 24.40 21.10
N GLY A 249 2.31 24.46 21.79
CA GLY A 249 1.32 25.52 21.64
C GLY A 249 0.69 25.58 20.24
N ARG A 250 0.72 24.49 19.50
CA ARG A 250 0.10 24.34 18.18
C ARG A 250 -1.35 23.90 18.32
N ARG A 251 -2.17 24.25 17.34
CA ARG A 251 -3.55 23.75 17.25
C ARG A 251 -3.51 22.29 16.76
N PHE A 252 -4.19 21.39 17.48
CA PHE A 252 -4.35 20.01 17.05
C PHE A 252 -5.26 19.92 15.82
N PRO A 253 -4.92 19.13 14.78
CA PRO A 253 -5.78 18.95 13.61
C PRO A 253 -7.12 18.31 13.99
N GLN A 254 -8.12 18.49 13.15
CA GLN A 254 -9.44 17.91 13.41
C GLN A 254 -9.42 16.40 13.19
N ILE A 255 -9.75 15.63 14.24
CA ILE A 255 -9.97 14.20 14.12
C ILE A 255 -11.34 13.94 13.52
N VAL A 256 -11.41 13.11 12.48
CA VAL A 256 -12.62 12.64 11.80
C VAL A 256 -12.66 11.13 11.86
N THR A 257 -13.70 10.59 12.47
CA THR A 257 -13.80 9.16 12.77
C THR A 257 -14.76 8.45 11.82
N CYS A 258 -14.39 7.22 11.43
CA CYS A 258 -15.17 6.32 10.60
C CYS A 258 -15.47 5.03 11.35
N ALA A 259 -16.71 4.52 11.30
CA ALA A 259 -17.10 3.28 11.96
C ALA A 259 -18.15 2.49 11.17
N THR A 260 -18.19 1.18 11.39
CA THR A 260 -19.18 0.27 10.80
C THR A 260 -20.33 -0.08 11.76
N ASP A 261 -20.44 0.64 12.85
CA ASP A 261 -21.48 0.53 13.87
C ASP A 261 -21.67 1.88 14.58
N ASN A 262 -22.63 1.94 15.49
CA ASN A 262 -23.02 3.15 16.24
C ASN A 262 -22.41 3.24 17.65
N GLU A 263 -21.44 2.38 17.97
CA GLU A 263 -20.75 2.44 19.25
C GLU A 263 -19.81 3.66 19.35
N PRO A 264 -19.55 4.20 20.54
CA PRO A 264 -18.61 5.28 20.71
C PRO A 264 -17.19 4.89 20.26
N CYS A 265 -16.57 5.73 19.46
CA CYS A 265 -15.20 5.50 18.95
C CYS A 265 -14.17 5.61 20.06
N GLU A 266 -13.21 4.68 20.11
CA GLU A 266 -12.06 4.71 21.03
C GLU A 266 -11.24 6.00 20.88
N ALA A 267 -11.09 6.49 19.63
CA ALA A 267 -10.31 7.68 19.32
C ALA A 267 -10.89 8.99 19.92
N THR A 268 -12.20 9.09 20.09
CA THR A 268 -12.86 10.33 20.51
C THR A 268 -13.85 10.21 21.65
N GLY A 269 -14.23 8.99 22.02
CA GLY A 269 -15.31 8.74 22.98
C GLY A 269 -16.70 9.18 22.48
N LYS A 270 -16.85 9.49 21.18
CA LYS A 270 -18.09 9.97 20.55
C LYS A 270 -18.50 9.04 19.41
N GLN A 271 -19.75 9.19 18.96
CA GLN A 271 -20.21 8.56 17.74
C GLN A 271 -19.37 9.00 16.54
N ALA A 272 -19.15 8.11 15.58
CA ALA A 272 -18.35 8.44 14.39
C ALA A 272 -18.96 9.53 13.53
N ASP A 273 -18.10 10.28 12.82
CA ASP A 273 -18.52 11.29 11.85
C ASP A 273 -19.06 10.66 10.55
N PHE A 274 -18.50 9.49 10.17
CA PHE A 274 -18.89 8.69 9.00
C PHE A 274 -19.21 7.28 9.44
N ILE A 275 -20.45 6.83 9.20
CA ILE A 275 -20.93 5.52 9.67
C ILE A 275 -21.46 4.72 8.48
N ALA A 276 -21.11 3.42 8.41
CA ALA A 276 -21.78 2.52 7.49
C ALA A 276 -23.01 1.91 8.16
N GLU A 277 -24.18 2.16 7.59
CA GLU A 277 -25.46 1.61 8.02
C GLU A 277 -26.03 0.64 6.98
N ASN A 278 -27.04 -0.15 7.36
CA ASN A 278 -27.74 -1.07 6.46
C ASN A 278 -26.81 -2.03 5.70
N ILE A 279 -25.74 -2.49 6.37
CA ILE A 279 -24.73 -3.35 5.73
C ILE A 279 -25.35 -4.71 5.38
N THR A 280 -25.33 -5.03 4.10
CA THR A 280 -25.75 -6.31 3.53
C THR A 280 -24.69 -6.81 2.55
N PHE A 281 -24.80 -8.08 2.14
CA PHE A 281 -23.90 -8.67 1.15
C PHE A 281 -24.74 -9.33 0.04
N GLU A 282 -24.53 -8.90 -1.21
CA GLU A 282 -25.13 -9.47 -2.38
C GLU A 282 -24.06 -10.26 -3.17
N ASN A 283 -24.19 -11.59 -3.23
CA ASN A 283 -23.15 -12.47 -3.82
C ASN A 283 -21.74 -12.22 -3.26
N GLY A 284 -21.62 -11.96 -1.95
CA GLY A 284 -20.36 -11.69 -1.26
C GLY A 284 -19.86 -10.24 -1.36
N LEU A 285 -20.50 -9.40 -2.18
CA LEU A 285 -20.13 -7.99 -2.35
C LEU A 285 -20.89 -7.10 -1.35
N PRO A 286 -20.21 -6.18 -0.63
CA PRO A 286 -20.84 -5.32 0.35
C PRO A 286 -21.77 -4.26 -0.28
N LYS A 287 -22.94 -4.08 0.34
CA LYS A 287 -23.86 -2.99 0.07
C LYS A 287 -24.22 -2.32 1.38
N PHE A 288 -24.15 -0.99 1.43
CA PHE A 288 -24.36 -0.21 2.64
C PHE A 288 -24.65 1.25 2.34
N ASP A 289 -25.08 1.98 3.35
CA ASP A 289 -25.25 3.42 3.29
C ASP A 289 -24.17 4.10 4.11
N ILE A 290 -23.46 5.08 3.54
CA ILE A 290 -22.55 5.97 4.28
C ILE A 290 -23.37 7.13 4.83
N VAL A 291 -23.50 7.21 6.14
CA VAL A 291 -24.17 8.33 6.84
C VAL A 291 -23.10 9.29 7.34
N ILE A 292 -23.19 10.54 6.90
CA ILE A 292 -22.24 11.61 7.26
C ILE A 292 -22.90 12.50 8.33
N ARG A 293 -22.37 12.45 9.56
CA ARG A 293 -22.83 13.24 10.72
C ARG A 293 -24.36 13.23 10.94
N GLY A 294 -25.01 12.12 10.54
CA GLY A 294 -26.46 11.96 10.65
C GLY A 294 -27.32 12.78 9.66
N GLU A 295 -26.70 13.53 8.74
CA GLU A 295 -27.44 14.45 7.85
C GLU A 295 -27.47 13.99 6.40
N THR A 296 -26.39 13.43 5.88
CA THR A 296 -26.26 13.01 4.47
C THR A 296 -26.10 11.49 4.40
N SER A 297 -26.81 10.84 3.49
CA SER A 297 -26.69 9.40 3.23
C SER A 297 -26.30 9.15 1.77
N ILE A 298 -25.31 8.27 1.57
CA ILE A 298 -24.80 7.85 0.26
C ILE A 298 -24.92 6.33 0.17
N SER A 299 -25.76 5.81 -0.72
CA SER A 299 -25.91 4.37 -0.93
C SER A 299 -24.79 3.82 -1.82
N VAL A 300 -24.10 2.79 -1.34
CA VAL A 300 -22.92 2.21 -1.98
C VAL A 300 -23.10 0.72 -2.20
N GLN A 301 -22.70 0.26 -3.39
CA GLN A 301 -22.53 -1.15 -3.74
C GLN A 301 -21.08 -1.35 -4.22
N LEU A 302 -20.22 -1.92 -3.39
CA LEU A 302 -18.84 -2.18 -3.80
C LEU A 302 -18.77 -3.36 -4.80
N ARG A 303 -17.76 -3.33 -5.67
CA ARG A 303 -17.44 -4.43 -6.59
C ARG A 303 -16.28 -5.30 -6.09
N ILE A 304 -15.74 -5.00 -4.93
CA ILE A 304 -14.69 -5.78 -4.26
C ILE A 304 -15.25 -6.35 -2.95
N PRO A 305 -14.92 -7.61 -2.63
CA PRO A 305 -15.48 -8.28 -1.45
C PRO A 305 -14.76 -7.87 -0.15
N GLY A 306 -15.38 -8.25 0.98
CA GLY A 306 -14.77 -8.17 2.31
C GLY A 306 -15.25 -6.98 3.15
N ARG A 307 -15.49 -7.24 4.44
CA ARG A 307 -15.90 -6.22 5.42
C ARG A 307 -14.85 -5.12 5.61
N HIS A 308 -13.57 -5.47 5.53
CA HIS A 308 -12.48 -4.50 5.62
C HIS A 308 -12.55 -3.42 4.52
N ASN A 309 -13.14 -3.73 3.36
CA ASN A 309 -13.33 -2.76 2.29
C ASN A 309 -14.45 -1.76 2.57
N ILE A 310 -15.39 -2.07 3.47
CA ILE A 310 -16.34 -1.07 3.98
C ILE A 310 -15.59 -0.01 4.78
N ALA A 311 -14.70 -0.41 5.68
CA ALA A 311 -13.86 0.53 6.45
C ALA A 311 -12.94 1.37 5.55
N ASN A 312 -12.30 0.73 4.54
CA ASN A 312 -11.50 1.43 3.53
C ASN A 312 -12.34 2.49 2.78
N ALA A 313 -13.57 2.13 2.37
CA ALA A 313 -14.48 3.03 1.67
C ALA A 313 -14.97 4.20 2.55
N LEU A 314 -15.23 3.97 3.84
CA LEU A 314 -15.58 5.04 4.80
C LEU A 314 -14.43 6.03 4.96
N ASN A 315 -13.21 5.53 5.22
CA ASN A 315 -12.03 6.39 5.35
C ASN A 315 -11.78 7.18 4.06
N ALA A 316 -11.95 6.53 2.90
CA ALA A 316 -11.80 7.18 1.60
C ALA A 316 -12.88 8.25 1.37
N ALA A 317 -14.15 7.94 1.65
CA ALA A 317 -15.26 8.88 1.51
C ALA A 317 -15.09 10.09 2.43
N ALA A 318 -14.66 9.88 3.68
CA ALA A 318 -14.40 10.96 4.63
C ALA A 318 -13.30 11.90 4.11
N ALA A 319 -12.15 11.33 3.69
CA ALA A 319 -11.05 12.13 3.15
C ALA A 319 -11.45 12.89 1.88
N ALA A 320 -12.17 12.24 0.96
CA ALA A 320 -12.64 12.88 -0.27
C ALA A 320 -13.65 14.00 0.01
N TYR A 321 -14.64 13.75 0.86
CA TYR A 321 -15.66 14.73 1.25
C TYR A 321 -15.06 15.99 1.88
N LEU A 322 -14.13 15.81 2.82
CA LEU A 322 -13.42 16.91 3.48
C LEU A 322 -12.57 17.76 2.53
N ASN A 323 -12.16 17.18 1.40
CA ASN A 323 -11.36 17.83 0.37
C ASN A 323 -12.20 18.23 -0.87
N GLY A 324 -13.53 18.29 -0.75
CA GLY A 324 -14.43 18.91 -1.71
C GLY A 324 -15.12 17.98 -2.70
N ALA A 325 -15.01 16.67 -2.56
CA ALA A 325 -15.81 15.73 -3.36
C ALA A 325 -17.28 15.75 -2.93
N ALA A 326 -18.18 15.94 -3.87
CA ALA A 326 -19.61 15.89 -3.62
C ALA A 326 -20.09 14.44 -3.38
N PRO A 327 -21.20 14.23 -2.64
CA PRO A 327 -21.76 12.89 -2.38
C PRO A 327 -21.97 12.05 -3.65
N ASP A 328 -22.43 12.65 -4.73
CA ASP A 328 -22.67 11.94 -6.01
C ASP A 328 -21.36 11.42 -6.64
N ALA A 329 -20.27 12.18 -6.54
CA ALA A 329 -18.95 11.75 -7.02
C ALA A 329 -18.38 10.60 -6.15
N ILE A 330 -18.58 10.67 -4.82
CA ILE A 330 -18.22 9.60 -3.90
C ILE A 330 -18.99 8.31 -4.25
N GLN A 331 -20.30 8.39 -4.45
CA GLN A 331 -21.13 7.27 -4.84
C GLN A 331 -20.70 6.66 -6.18
N SER A 332 -20.51 7.50 -7.20
CA SER A 332 -20.07 7.09 -8.54
C SER A 332 -18.76 6.30 -8.48
N ALA A 333 -17.75 6.87 -7.82
CA ALA A 333 -16.43 6.27 -7.68
C ALA A 333 -16.47 4.93 -6.93
N LEU A 334 -17.16 4.85 -5.80
CA LEU A 334 -17.25 3.60 -5.02
C LEU A 334 -18.00 2.49 -5.78
N ASN A 335 -19.10 2.85 -6.47
CA ASN A 335 -19.88 1.89 -7.24
C ASN A 335 -19.16 1.39 -8.50
N SER A 336 -18.16 2.15 -9.01
CA SER A 336 -17.36 1.78 -10.18
C SER A 336 -16.03 1.11 -9.82
N PHE A 337 -15.52 1.27 -8.59
CA PHE A 337 -14.22 0.78 -8.17
C PHE A 337 -14.12 -0.75 -8.27
N ALA A 338 -13.25 -1.24 -9.16
CA ALA A 338 -13.05 -2.65 -9.43
C ALA A 338 -11.87 -3.30 -8.67
N GLY A 339 -11.17 -2.52 -7.83
CA GLY A 339 -9.97 -2.95 -7.11
C GLY A 339 -8.68 -2.33 -7.65
N ALA A 340 -7.56 -2.63 -7.00
CA ALA A 340 -6.21 -2.34 -7.46
C ALA A 340 -5.48 -3.66 -7.68
N ASP A 341 -4.48 -3.70 -8.55
CA ASP A 341 -3.76 -4.94 -8.84
C ASP A 341 -3.17 -5.55 -7.57
N GLY A 342 -3.29 -6.87 -7.46
CA GLY A 342 -2.87 -7.63 -6.30
C GLY A 342 -3.66 -7.33 -5.02
N ARG A 343 -4.90 -6.85 -5.13
CA ARG A 343 -5.82 -6.65 -4.00
C ARG A 343 -7.15 -7.33 -4.30
N TYR A 344 -7.23 -8.63 -3.95
CA TYR A 344 -8.33 -9.53 -4.34
C TYR A 344 -8.58 -9.51 -5.86
N THR A 345 -7.52 -9.64 -6.65
CA THR A 345 -7.62 -9.59 -8.12
C THR A 345 -8.03 -10.94 -8.67
N VAL A 346 -9.15 -11.00 -9.39
CA VAL A 346 -9.57 -12.19 -10.12
C VAL A 346 -8.81 -12.25 -11.45
N LYS A 347 -7.85 -13.17 -11.56
CA LYS A 347 -7.03 -13.35 -12.78
C LYS A 347 -7.77 -14.06 -13.91
N GLY A 348 -8.75 -14.88 -13.57
CA GLY A 348 -9.53 -15.63 -14.55
C GLY A 348 -9.99 -16.98 -14.03
N LYS A 349 -10.23 -17.92 -14.97
CA LYS A 349 -10.63 -19.29 -14.63
C LYS A 349 -9.57 -20.30 -15.07
N TYR A 350 -9.16 -21.14 -14.12
CA TYR A 350 -8.31 -22.29 -14.37
C TYR A 350 -9.07 -23.60 -14.11
N LYS A 351 -9.25 -24.44 -15.13
CA LYS A 351 -10.00 -25.71 -15.04
C LYS A 351 -11.40 -25.57 -14.40
N GLY A 352 -12.06 -24.43 -14.61
CA GLY A 352 -13.38 -24.13 -14.06
C GLY A 352 -13.37 -23.54 -12.64
N CYS A 353 -12.21 -23.32 -12.02
CA CYS A 353 -12.02 -22.63 -10.74
C CYS A 353 -11.70 -21.16 -10.95
N ASP A 354 -12.16 -20.29 -10.08
CA ASP A 354 -11.75 -18.89 -10.07
C ASP A 354 -10.35 -18.77 -9.45
N VAL A 355 -9.42 -18.09 -10.14
CA VAL A 355 -8.07 -17.82 -9.65
C VAL A 355 -8.04 -16.40 -9.11
N VAL A 356 -7.78 -16.26 -7.81
CA VAL A 356 -7.74 -14.98 -7.10
C VAL A 356 -6.35 -14.79 -6.50
N VAL A 357 -5.75 -13.62 -6.72
CA VAL A 357 -4.46 -13.25 -6.13
C VAL A 357 -4.62 -12.07 -5.17
N ASP A 358 -3.89 -12.08 -4.05
CA ASP A 358 -3.86 -10.98 -3.08
C ASP A 358 -2.47 -10.84 -2.45
N TYR A 359 -2.04 -9.62 -2.19
CA TYR A 359 -0.78 -9.30 -1.52
C TYR A 359 -0.81 -9.57 0.01
N ALA A 360 -1.84 -10.20 0.49
CA ALA A 360 -2.10 -10.52 1.90
C ALA A 360 -1.07 -11.51 2.46
N HIS A 361 0.11 -11.02 2.79
CA HIS A 361 1.21 -11.78 3.40
C HIS A 361 1.27 -11.68 4.93
N HIS A 362 0.54 -10.73 5.54
CA HIS A 362 0.39 -10.60 7.01
C HIS A 362 -0.78 -11.46 7.50
N PRO A 363 -0.70 -12.10 8.70
CA PRO A 363 -1.77 -12.98 9.19
C PRO A 363 -3.14 -12.31 9.24
N THR A 364 -3.21 -11.06 9.71
CA THR A 364 -4.46 -10.28 9.76
C THR A 364 -5.06 -10.07 8.37
N ALA A 365 -4.22 -9.70 7.39
CA ALA A 365 -4.65 -9.51 6.01
C ALA A 365 -5.09 -10.84 5.37
N ALA A 366 -4.32 -11.91 5.56
CA ALA A 366 -4.67 -13.25 5.06
C ALA A 366 -6.04 -13.71 5.58
N ARG A 367 -6.29 -13.58 6.88
CA ARG A 367 -7.58 -13.90 7.49
C ARG A 367 -8.73 -13.09 6.87
N ALA A 368 -8.54 -11.78 6.69
CA ALA A 368 -9.56 -10.90 6.10
C ALA A 368 -9.86 -11.27 4.64
N THR A 369 -8.84 -11.63 3.85
CA THR A 369 -9.01 -12.06 2.46
C THR A 369 -9.65 -13.44 2.35
N ILE A 370 -9.30 -14.38 3.22
CA ILE A 370 -9.95 -15.71 3.30
C ILE A 370 -11.43 -15.56 3.68
N GLU A 371 -11.75 -14.71 4.67
CA GLU A 371 -13.14 -14.39 5.03
C GLU A 371 -13.89 -13.77 3.85
N ALA A 372 -13.28 -12.84 3.13
CA ALA A 372 -13.87 -12.25 1.94
C ALA A 372 -14.18 -13.30 0.86
N ALA A 373 -13.24 -14.21 0.58
CA ALA A 373 -13.43 -15.31 -0.36
C ALA A 373 -14.52 -16.28 0.08
N SER A 374 -14.62 -16.56 1.39
CA SER A 374 -15.65 -17.45 1.95
C SER A 374 -17.08 -16.92 1.80
N ASN A 375 -17.24 -15.62 1.60
CA ASN A 375 -18.54 -14.99 1.34
C ASN A 375 -18.90 -14.92 -0.16
N MET A 376 -17.95 -15.20 -1.05
CA MET A 376 -18.20 -15.25 -2.49
C MET A 376 -18.83 -16.59 -2.87
N PRO A 377 -19.56 -16.68 -4.00
CA PRO A 377 -20.05 -17.97 -4.50
C PRO A 377 -18.90 -18.93 -4.83
N HIS A 378 -18.84 -20.08 -4.16
CA HIS A 378 -17.83 -21.10 -4.39
C HIS A 378 -18.33 -22.49 -3.93
N ASN A 379 -17.66 -23.57 -4.40
CA ASN A 379 -17.83 -24.90 -3.83
C ASN A 379 -16.85 -25.09 -2.65
N ASP A 380 -15.56 -24.75 -2.88
CA ASP A 380 -14.49 -24.88 -1.91
C ASP A 380 -13.39 -23.81 -2.15
N ILE A 381 -12.50 -23.60 -1.16
CA ILE A 381 -11.37 -22.68 -1.26
C ILE A 381 -10.07 -23.44 -1.02
N LEU A 382 -9.21 -23.48 -2.03
CA LEU A 382 -7.82 -23.92 -1.91
C LEU A 382 -6.94 -22.68 -1.67
N VAL A 383 -6.35 -22.59 -0.49
CA VAL A 383 -5.43 -21.48 -0.15
C VAL A 383 -4.01 -21.87 -0.55
N VAL A 384 -3.34 -21.02 -1.33
CA VAL A 384 -1.92 -21.09 -1.62
C VAL A 384 -1.26 -19.91 -0.93
N PHE A 385 -0.32 -20.13 -0.02
CA PHE A 385 0.21 -19.08 0.85
C PHE A 385 1.74 -19.03 0.82
N GLN A 386 2.29 -17.82 0.66
CA GLN A 386 3.71 -17.54 0.81
C GLN A 386 3.92 -16.43 1.85
N PRO A 387 4.56 -16.74 3.01
CA PRO A 387 4.96 -15.70 3.95
C PRO A 387 6.03 -14.77 3.36
N LEU A 388 6.07 -13.54 3.86
CA LEU A 388 7.07 -12.53 3.48
C LEU A 388 7.98 -12.24 4.68
N THR A 389 9.29 -12.41 4.48
CA THR A 389 10.41 -12.22 5.42
C THR A 389 10.45 -13.19 6.61
N PHE A 390 11.67 -13.61 6.94
CA PHE A 390 11.91 -14.58 8.04
C PHE A 390 11.66 -13.97 9.41
N ASN A 391 12.05 -12.71 9.62
CA ASN A 391 11.81 -12.00 10.89
C ASN A 391 10.32 -11.90 11.22
N ARG A 392 9.49 -11.47 10.25
CA ARG A 392 8.04 -11.38 10.41
C ARG A 392 7.44 -12.76 10.68
N THR A 393 7.85 -13.76 9.89
CA THR A 393 7.34 -15.14 10.04
C THR A 393 7.64 -15.71 11.42
N LYS A 394 8.83 -15.42 11.95
CA LYS A 394 9.22 -15.85 13.30
C LYS A 394 8.40 -15.17 14.39
N LEU A 395 8.26 -13.84 14.30
CA LEU A 395 7.52 -13.08 15.32
C LEU A 395 6.03 -13.41 15.33
N LEU A 396 5.42 -13.51 14.15
CA LEU A 396 3.97 -13.73 14.00
C LEU A 396 3.61 -15.21 13.76
N PHE A 397 4.48 -16.14 14.16
CA PHE A 397 4.30 -17.57 13.90
C PHE A 397 2.93 -18.09 14.36
N GLU A 398 2.56 -17.79 15.60
CA GLU A 398 1.26 -18.21 16.19
C GLU A 398 0.08 -17.55 15.47
N ASP A 399 0.22 -16.32 15.02
CA ASP A 399 -0.82 -15.60 14.29
C ASP A 399 -1.03 -16.22 12.89
N TYR A 400 0.04 -16.64 12.20
CA TYR A 400 -0.08 -17.42 10.96
C TYR A 400 -0.80 -18.73 11.17
N VAL A 401 -0.39 -19.51 12.15
CA VAL A 401 -1.04 -20.79 12.47
C VAL A 401 -2.52 -20.57 12.77
N THR A 402 -2.86 -19.62 13.64
CA THR A 402 -4.23 -19.34 14.03
C THR A 402 -5.10 -18.84 12.87
N SER A 403 -4.53 -18.01 12.00
CA SER A 403 -5.26 -17.42 10.86
C SER A 403 -5.55 -18.46 9.76
N LEU A 404 -4.66 -19.43 9.56
CA LEU A 404 -4.75 -20.42 8.49
C LEU A 404 -5.32 -21.77 8.93
N LEU A 405 -5.32 -22.08 10.24
CA LEU A 405 -5.86 -23.33 10.79
C LEU A 405 -7.33 -23.61 10.42
N PRO A 406 -8.23 -22.60 10.31
CA PRO A 406 -9.62 -22.85 9.90
C PRO A 406 -9.80 -23.20 8.42
N CYS A 407 -8.76 -23.00 7.59
CA CYS A 407 -8.85 -23.31 6.17
C CYS A 407 -8.95 -24.82 5.94
N ARG A 408 -9.81 -25.23 5.01
CA ARG A 408 -9.93 -26.64 4.64
C ARG A 408 -8.63 -27.23 4.14
N LYS A 409 -7.88 -26.49 3.31
CA LYS A 409 -6.59 -26.90 2.77
C LYS A 409 -5.71 -25.69 2.50
N VAL A 410 -4.46 -25.76 2.98
CA VAL A 410 -3.44 -24.74 2.71
C VAL A 410 -2.22 -25.38 2.06
N LEU A 411 -1.79 -24.84 0.93
CA LEU A 411 -0.52 -25.19 0.29
C LEU A 411 0.47 -24.04 0.52
N PHE A 412 1.60 -24.34 1.13
CA PHE A 412 2.65 -23.36 1.40
C PHE A 412 3.75 -23.43 0.34
N SER A 413 4.18 -22.25 -0.15
CA SER A 413 5.50 -22.06 -0.75
C SER A 413 6.48 -21.57 0.31
N GLU A 414 7.81 -21.65 0.04
CA GLU A 414 8.82 -21.20 0.99
C GLU A 414 8.77 -19.68 1.20
N ILE A 415 9.20 -19.23 2.39
CA ILE A 415 9.24 -17.82 2.77
C ILE A 415 10.00 -17.03 1.71
N PHE A 416 9.38 -15.97 1.18
CA PHE A 416 10.06 -15.06 0.29
C PHE A 416 10.76 -13.95 1.11
N SER A 417 12.03 -13.70 0.81
CA SER A 417 12.74 -12.54 1.34
C SER A 417 13.79 -12.06 0.33
N ASP A 418 13.71 -10.81 -0.05
CA ASP A 418 14.65 -10.12 -0.94
C ASP A 418 15.74 -9.34 -0.19
N ARG A 419 15.64 -9.24 1.14
CA ARG A 419 16.49 -8.40 1.98
C ARG A 419 17.13 -9.08 3.19
N GLU A 420 16.72 -10.30 3.53
CA GLU A 420 17.27 -11.06 4.64
C GLU A 420 18.12 -12.21 4.12
N SER A 421 19.34 -12.34 4.64
CA SER A 421 20.25 -13.45 4.34
C SER A 421 20.21 -14.57 5.40
N ASP A 422 19.74 -14.27 6.61
CA ASP A 422 19.58 -15.21 7.71
C ASP A 422 18.14 -15.69 7.79
N THR A 423 17.93 -16.99 7.67
CA THR A 423 16.60 -17.61 7.78
C THR A 423 16.08 -17.64 9.22
N LEU A 424 16.89 -17.32 10.22
CA LEU A 424 16.56 -17.41 11.66
C LEU A 424 16.02 -18.79 12.08
N GLY A 425 16.33 -19.83 11.29
CA GLY A 425 15.80 -21.18 11.46
C GLY A 425 14.31 -21.34 11.09
N MET A 426 13.74 -20.37 10.35
CA MET A 426 12.35 -20.38 9.90
C MET A 426 12.21 -20.97 8.49
N SER A 427 11.09 -21.61 8.26
CA SER A 427 10.59 -22.07 6.97
C SER A 427 9.07 -22.15 7.05
N SER A 428 8.40 -21.97 5.93
CA SER A 428 6.94 -22.16 5.82
C SER A 428 6.50 -23.58 6.22
N LYS A 429 7.41 -24.55 6.08
CA LYS A 429 7.20 -25.92 6.53
C LYS A 429 6.86 -26.01 8.02
N LEU A 430 7.49 -25.18 8.87
CA LEU A 430 7.21 -25.18 10.32
C LEU A 430 5.77 -24.74 10.63
N ILE A 431 5.24 -23.77 9.86
CA ILE A 431 3.83 -23.33 10.00
C ILE A 431 2.91 -24.48 9.57
N SER A 432 3.20 -25.12 8.45
CA SER A 432 2.43 -26.26 7.94
C SER A 432 2.43 -27.42 8.94
N ASP A 433 3.59 -27.79 9.49
CA ASP A 433 3.72 -28.86 10.47
C ASP A 433 2.89 -28.57 11.75
N GLU A 434 2.90 -27.31 12.23
CA GLU A 434 2.11 -26.92 13.43
C GLU A 434 0.60 -26.88 13.15
N ILE A 435 0.17 -26.43 11.97
CA ILE A 435 -1.24 -26.50 11.53
C ILE A 435 -1.70 -27.96 11.54
N ASN A 436 -0.94 -28.88 10.93
CA ASN A 436 -1.27 -30.30 10.89
C ASN A 436 -1.32 -30.94 12.27
N LYS A 437 -0.39 -30.59 13.16
CA LYS A 437 -0.37 -31.03 14.56
C LYS A 437 -1.60 -30.59 15.33
N ARG A 438 -2.19 -29.42 15.01
CA ARG A 438 -3.43 -28.88 15.58
C ARG A 438 -4.70 -29.40 14.91
N GLY A 439 -4.57 -30.34 13.96
CA GLY A 439 -5.70 -30.97 13.28
C GLY A 439 -6.21 -30.26 12.04
N GLY A 440 -5.46 -29.28 11.52
CA GLY A 440 -5.70 -28.69 10.21
C GLY A 440 -5.16 -29.57 9.08
N ASP A 441 -5.26 -29.10 7.85
CA ASP A 441 -4.77 -29.79 6.65
C ASP A 441 -3.93 -28.85 5.79
N SER A 442 -2.61 -29.05 5.83
CA SER A 442 -1.67 -28.24 5.07
C SER A 442 -0.52 -29.06 4.50
N GLU A 443 0.06 -28.59 3.41
CA GLU A 443 1.23 -29.17 2.75
C GLU A 443 2.23 -28.06 2.40
N PHE A 444 3.52 -28.42 2.35
CA PHE A 444 4.60 -27.50 2.00
C PHE A 444 5.30 -27.97 0.72
N TYR A 445 5.59 -27.04 -0.16
CA TYR A 445 6.27 -27.27 -1.43
C TYR A 445 7.40 -26.24 -1.61
N GLU A 446 8.61 -26.72 -1.79
CA GLU A 446 9.76 -25.91 -2.15
C GLU A 446 9.81 -25.66 -3.66
N ASP A 447 9.41 -26.68 -4.44
CA ASP A 447 9.36 -26.63 -5.89
C ASP A 447 8.00 -26.14 -6.40
N ARG A 448 8.02 -25.14 -7.30
CA ARG A 448 6.82 -24.49 -7.85
C ARG A 448 6.04 -25.42 -8.79
N GLU A 449 6.72 -26.26 -9.54
CA GLU A 449 6.04 -27.20 -10.45
C GLU A 449 5.36 -28.33 -9.67
N GLU A 450 5.94 -28.79 -8.55
CA GLU A 450 5.27 -29.72 -7.64
C GLU A 450 4.04 -29.08 -6.99
N LEU A 451 4.13 -27.81 -6.58
CA LEU A 451 3.00 -27.04 -6.07
C LEU A 451 1.87 -26.95 -7.11
N LYS A 452 2.17 -26.61 -8.36
CA LYS A 452 1.19 -26.55 -9.47
C LYS A 452 0.53 -27.90 -9.72
N LYS A 453 1.32 -28.96 -9.75
CA LYS A 453 0.80 -30.33 -9.91
C LYS A 453 -0.16 -30.68 -8.76
N ARG A 454 0.17 -30.29 -7.53
CA ARG A 454 -0.70 -30.56 -6.38
C ARG A 454 -1.99 -29.74 -6.43
N ILE A 455 -1.95 -28.49 -6.88
CA ILE A 455 -3.16 -27.69 -7.16
C ILE A 455 -4.06 -28.48 -8.13
N ASP A 456 -3.51 -28.98 -9.23
CA ASP A 456 -4.24 -29.73 -10.25
C ASP A 456 -4.94 -30.98 -9.73
N GLU A 457 -4.35 -31.66 -8.75
CA GLU A 457 -4.92 -32.87 -8.12
C GLU A 457 -6.08 -32.55 -7.15
N LEU A 458 -6.08 -31.35 -6.55
CA LEU A 458 -7.00 -30.99 -5.47
C LEU A 458 -8.26 -30.25 -5.95
N ILE A 459 -8.12 -29.43 -6.99
CA ILE A 459 -9.21 -28.52 -7.44
C ILE A 459 -10.34 -29.24 -8.15
N LYS A 460 -11.53 -28.65 -8.04
CA LYS A 460 -12.72 -29.05 -8.77
C LYS A 460 -13.40 -27.82 -9.36
N PRO A 461 -14.09 -27.96 -10.52
CA PRO A 461 -14.83 -26.83 -11.08
C PRO A 461 -15.77 -26.18 -10.05
N GLY A 462 -15.72 -24.85 -9.96
CA GLY A 462 -16.49 -24.05 -8.99
C GLY A 462 -15.74 -23.76 -7.69
N ASP A 463 -14.52 -24.26 -7.51
CA ASP A 463 -13.66 -23.87 -6.39
C ASP A 463 -13.01 -22.49 -6.64
N ILE A 464 -12.49 -21.88 -5.58
CA ILE A 464 -11.60 -20.74 -5.62
C ILE A 464 -10.18 -21.21 -5.32
N ILE A 465 -9.21 -20.86 -6.19
CA ILE A 465 -7.78 -20.96 -5.93
C ILE A 465 -7.36 -19.58 -5.42
N LEU A 466 -7.15 -19.46 -4.10
CA LEU A 466 -6.82 -18.21 -3.43
C LEU A 466 -5.32 -18.15 -3.15
N ILE A 467 -4.59 -17.33 -3.93
CA ILE A 467 -3.14 -17.20 -3.86
C ILE A 467 -2.81 -15.93 -3.06
N LEU A 468 -2.17 -16.12 -1.90
CA LEU A 468 -1.88 -15.08 -0.92
C LEU A 468 -0.38 -14.93 -0.71
N GLY A 469 0.15 -13.72 -0.81
CA GLY A 469 1.55 -13.47 -0.54
C GLY A 469 2.18 -12.37 -1.41
N PRO A 470 3.54 -12.25 -1.38
CA PRO A 470 4.27 -11.26 -2.16
C PRO A 470 4.17 -11.48 -3.68
N GLU A 471 4.83 -10.61 -4.45
CA GLU A 471 4.82 -10.68 -5.92
C GLU A 471 5.26 -12.03 -6.47
N ASP A 472 6.23 -12.70 -5.83
CA ASP A 472 6.73 -13.99 -6.28
C ASP A 472 5.62 -15.04 -6.42
N ILE A 473 4.84 -15.30 -5.37
CA ILE A 473 3.76 -16.30 -5.44
C ILE A 473 2.58 -15.83 -6.30
N ARG A 474 2.34 -14.51 -6.42
CA ARG A 474 1.22 -13.98 -7.21
C ARG A 474 1.39 -14.24 -8.70
N THR A 475 2.64 -14.34 -9.20
CA THR A 475 2.92 -14.72 -10.60
C THR A 475 2.37 -16.11 -10.94
N LEU A 476 2.12 -16.96 -9.95
CA LEU A 476 1.43 -18.25 -10.15
C LEU A 476 0.01 -18.05 -10.71
N GLY A 477 -0.66 -16.95 -10.32
CA GLY A 477 -1.96 -16.59 -10.90
C GLY A 477 -1.90 -16.34 -12.40
N ASP A 478 -0.85 -15.65 -12.85
CA ASP A 478 -0.63 -15.36 -14.28
C ASP A 478 -0.24 -16.63 -15.05
N GLU A 479 0.54 -17.55 -14.43
CA GLU A 479 0.87 -18.84 -15.01
C GLU A 479 -0.34 -19.78 -15.16
N LEU A 480 -1.27 -19.76 -14.19
CA LEU A 480 -2.51 -20.54 -14.25
C LEU A 480 -3.52 -19.93 -15.24
N CYS A 481 -3.53 -18.61 -15.37
CA CYS A 481 -4.43 -17.84 -16.25
C CYS A 481 -3.61 -16.93 -17.19
N PRO A 482 -2.82 -17.47 -18.12
CA PRO A 482 -2.06 -16.63 -19.04
C PRO A 482 -3.03 -15.77 -19.87
N GLU A 483 -2.68 -14.49 -20.02
CA GLU A 483 -3.39 -13.57 -20.92
C GLU A 483 -3.43 -14.18 -22.34
N LYS A 484 -4.60 -14.13 -22.98
CA LYS A 484 -4.80 -14.69 -24.33
C LYS A 484 -4.35 -13.72 -25.40
#